data_f0d5c2520350e9fc985c3a0b71d72c38
#
_entry.id   f0d5c2520350e9fc985c3a0b71d72c38
#
_cell.length_a   1.000
_cell.length_b   1.000
_cell.length_c   1.000
_cell.angle_alpha   90.00
_cell.angle_beta   90.00
_cell.angle_gamma   90.00
#
_symmetry.space_group_name_H-M   'P 1'
#
loop_
_entity.id
_entity.type
_entity.pdbx_description
1 polymer ?
#
loop_
_entity_poly.entity_id
_entity_poly.type
_entity_poly.pdbx_seq_one_letter_code
_entity_poly.pdbx_strand_id
1 'polypeptide(L)'
;MKKVLTWIKPTGNGMHVGNYLGAFKPFLELAQWKEAYMFVPDFHSLTSVHDWEILRRNKQRLLAEYFALLPENTDITVFEQSKVTRINDITWILSSVTPYSLMLRAHSFKDSQNKNSDINMATFNYPILMAADIISYDIDMVPVGKDQKQHLEFARDIAENFNKTYKQEVFKLPEPMISEEVMTIPGFFYVILLFLSIMSIFYKY
;
A
#
# COMPACT_ATOMS: atom_id res chain seq x y z
N MET A 1 -13.40 2.10 -18.40
CA MET A 1 -12.10 1.39 -18.35
C MET A 1 -11.88 0.93 -16.92
N LYS A 2 -11.25 -0.24 -16.65
CA LYS A 2 -10.96 -0.65 -15.27
C LYS A 2 -9.89 0.24 -14.67
N LYS A 3 -10.02 0.55 -13.36
CA LYS A 3 -9.09 1.40 -12.62
C LYS A 3 -8.18 0.55 -11.73
N VAL A 4 -6.90 0.89 -11.69
CA VAL A 4 -5.90 0.22 -10.85
C VAL A 4 -5.20 1.25 -9.95
N LEU A 5 -4.94 0.88 -8.71
CA LEU A 5 -4.30 1.73 -7.71
C LEU A 5 -3.10 1.02 -7.08
N THR A 6 -2.01 1.73 -6.88
CA THR A 6 -0.87 1.26 -6.08
C THR A 6 -0.27 2.37 -5.22
N TRP A 7 0.50 1.97 -4.21
CA TRP A 7 1.28 2.91 -3.36
C TRP A 7 2.49 2.23 -2.73
N ILE A 8 3.46 3.06 -2.34
CA ILE A 8 4.60 2.65 -1.54
C ILE A 8 4.72 3.65 -0.38
N LYS A 9 4.86 3.13 0.85
CA LYS A 9 4.91 3.95 2.06
C LYS A 9 6.27 4.67 2.18
N PRO A 10 6.33 5.99 2.34
CA PRO A 10 7.60 6.75 2.43
C PRO A 10 8.21 6.70 3.84
N THR A 11 8.48 5.50 4.36
CA THR A 11 9.00 5.30 5.73
C THR A 11 10.49 5.00 5.79
N GLY A 12 11.14 4.80 4.66
CA GLY A 12 12.55 4.41 4.56
C GLY A 12 13.34 5.27 3.59
N ASN A 13 14.54 4.82 3.26
CA ASN A 13 15.48 5.48 2.34
C ASN A 13 15.12 5.32 0.85
N GLY A 14 13.85 5.27 0.51
CA GLY A 14 13.36 5.13 -0.87
C GLY A 14 12.85 3.72 -1.20
N MET A 15 12.60 3.50 -2.49
CA MET A 15 12.11 2.23 -3.01
C MET A 15 13.23 1.18 -3.02
N HIS A 16 13.01 0.06 -2.39
CA HIS A 16 13.92 -1.09 -2.50
C HIS A 16 13.44 -2.09 -3.56
N VAL A 17 14.32 -3.01 -3.97
CA VAL A 17 14.04 -4.04 -4.99
C VAL A 17 12.74 -4.81 -4.71
N GLY A 18 12.42 -5.11 -3.45
CA GLY A 18 11.17 -5.77 -3.08
C GLY A 18 9.93 -4.94 -3.40
N ASN A 19 9.97 -3.61 -3.19
CA ASN A 19 8.88 -2.71 -3.59
C ASN A 19 8.75 -2.66 -5.11
N TYR A 20 9.88 -2.58 -5.82
CA TYR A 20 9.88 -2.55 -7.27
C TYR A 20 9.27 -3.81 -7.88
N LEU A 21 9.76 -4.99 -7.50
CA LEU A 21 9.30 -6.26 -8.06
C LEU A 21 7.93 -6.68 -7.53
N GLY A 22 7.61 -6.37 -6.26
CA GLY A 22 6.37 -6.81 -5.61
C GLY A 22 5.15 -5.93 -5.87
N ALA A 23 5.34 -4.65 -6.16
CA ALA A 23 4.24 -3.71 -6.33
C ALA A 23 4.38 -2.85 -7.60
N PHE A 24 5.52 -2.20 -7.80
CA PHE A 24 5.70 -1.21 -8.85
C PHE A 24 5.66 -1.83 -10.26
N LYS A 25 6.46 -2.85 -10.51
CA LYS A 25 6.52 -3.55 -11.81
C LYS A 25 5.16 -4.16 -12.21
N PRO A 26 4.49 -4.98 -11.37
CA PRO A 26 3.16 -5.50 -11.67
C PRO A 26 2.13 -4.40 -11.94
N PHE A 27 2.21 -3.28 -11.22
CA PHE A 27 1.37 -2.13 -11.47
C PHE A 27 1.61 -1.51 -12.86
N LEU A 28 2.87 -1.33 -13.28
CA LEU A 28 3.20 -0.80 -14.61
C LEU A 28 2.66 -1.68 -15.75
N GLU A 29 2.69 -2.99 -15.59
CA GLU A 29 2.14 -3.95 -16.56
C GLU A 29 0.61 -3.77 -16.68
N LEU A 30 -0.08 -3.55 -15.57
CA LEU A 30 -1.52 -3.30 -15.58
C LEU A 30 -1.88 -1.90 -16.11
N ALA A 31 -1.05 -0.91 -15.83
CA ALA A 31 -1.27 0.49 -16.22
C ALA A 31 -1.31 0.69 -17.74
N GLN A 32 -0.68 -0.20 -18.52
CA GLN A 32 -0.73 -0.16 -19.99
C GLN A 32 -2.16 -0.30 -20.58
N TRP A 33 -3.07 -0.91 -19.81
CA TRP A 33 -4.41 -1.27 -20.28
C TRP A 33 -5.55 -0.71 -19.43
N LYS A 34 -5.21 0.11 -18.42
CA LYS A 34 -6.15 0.57 -17.40
C LYS A 34 -5.90 2.03 -17.05
N GLU A 35 -6.91 2.67 -16.50
CA GLU A 35 -6.76 3.96 -15.83
C GLU A 35 -5.98 3.72 -14.53
N ALA A 36 -4.79 4.31 -14.41
CA ALA A 36 -3.84 3.94 -13.38
C ALA A 36 -3.53 5.11 -12.43
N TYR A 37 -3.56 4.79 -11.14
CA TYR A 37 -3.32 5.73 -10.06
C TYR A 37 -2.19 5.23 -9.16
N MET A 38 -1.27 6.13 -8.81
CA MET A 38 -0.19 5.87 -7.89
C MET A 38 -0.10 7.01 -6.87
N PHE A 39 -0.04 6.67 -5.59
CA PHE A 39 0.05 7.73 -4.59
C PHE A 39 1.13 7.49 -3.53
N VAL A 40 1.51 8.59 -2.87
CA VAL A 40 2.39 8.58 -1.71
C VAL A 40 1.52 8.69 -0.46
N PRO A 41 1.42 7.63 0.36
CA PRO A 41 0.58 7.58 1.55
C PRO A 41 1.25 8.28 2.74
N ASP A 42 1.37 9.58 2.68
CA ASP A 42 2.09 10.39 3.68
C ASP A 42 1.35 10.45 5.03
N PHE A 43 0.02 10.43 5.07
CA PHE A 43 -0.72 10.28 6.32
C PHE A 43 -0.48 8.93 6.98
N HIS A 44 -0.41 7.83 6.20
CA HIS A 44 -0.06 6.52 6.75
C HIS A 44 1.35 6.50 7.36
N SER A 45 2.24 7.33 6.89
CA SER A 45 3.60 7.41 7.42
C SER A 45 3.65 7.96 8.84
N LEU A 46 2.66 8.76 9.25
CA LEU A 46 2.53 9.32 10.60
C LEU A 46 2.33 8.23 11.68
N THR A 47 2.00 7.00 11.30
CA THR A 47 1.97 5.88 12.24
C THR A 47 3.34 5.53 12.80
N SER A 48 4.44 5.93 12.12
CA SER A 48 5.81 5.54 12.47
C SER A 48 6.86 6.65 12.30
N VAL A 49 6.56 7.70 11.56
CA VAL A 49 7.49 8.83 11.32
C VAL A 49 6.87 10.09 11.89
N HIS A 50 7.41 10.56 13.03
CA HIS A 50 6.92 11.74 13.75
C HIS A 50 7.81 12.98 13.53
N ASP A 51 8.95 12.81 12.85
CA ASP A 51 9.81 13.92 12.43
C ASP A 51 9.36 14.46 11.06
N TRP A 52 8.95 15.70 11.06
CA TRP A 52 8.46 16.39 9.87
C TRP A 52 9.51 16.49 8.74
N GLU A 53 10.76 16.78 9.08
CA GLU A 53 11.82 16.94 8.07
C GLU A 53 12.18 15.59 7.43
N ILE A 54 12.18 14.52 8.23
CA ILE A 54 12.37 13.15 7.74
C ILE A 54 11.22 12.77 6.82
N LEU A 55 9.97 13.01 7.22
CA LEU A 55 8.80 12.68 6.42
C LEU A 55 8.81 13.43 5.08
N ARG A 56 9.09 14.74 5.12
CA ARG A 56 9.18 15.59 3.93
C ARG A 56 10.24 15.08 2.96
N ARG A 57 11.42 14.79 3.44
CA ARG A 57 12.55 14.27 2.64
C ARG A 57 12.21 12.91 2.01
N ASN A 58 11.67 11.98 2.80
CA ASN A 58 11.30 10.64 2.33
C ASN A 58 10.21 10.71 1.25
N LYS A 59 9.22 11.59 1.44
CA LYS A 59 8.16 11.82 0.46
C LYS A 59 8.70 12.39 -0.85
N GLN A 60 9.52 13.43 -0.79
CA GLN A 60 10.12 14.02 -1.99
C GLN A 60 11.01 13.02 -2.74
N ARG A 61 11.79 12.23 -2.02
CA ARG A 61 12.60 11.17 -2.61
C ARG A 61 11.74 10.11 -3.32
N LEU A 62 10.70 9.62 -2.67
CA LEU A 62 9.82 8.61 -3.27
C LEU A 62 9.11 9.14 -4.52
N LEU A 63 8.66 10.40 -4.51
CA LEU A 63 8.10 11.04 -5.70
C LEU A 63 9.12 11.12 -6.84
N ALA A 64 10.35 11.50 -6.54
CA ALA A 64 11.42 11.55 -7.54
C ALA A 64 11.71 10.16 -8.12
N GLU A 65 11.73 9.12 -7.28
CA GLU A 65 11.89 7.73 -7.70
C GLU A 65 10.70 7.25 -8.58
N TYR A 66 9.46 7.62 -8.23
CA TYR A 66 8.30 7.34 -9.07
C TYR A 66 8.48 7.92 -10.47
N PHE A 67 8.75 9.22 -10.55
CA PHE A 67 8.91 9.87 -11.86
C PHE A 67 10.13 9.37 -12.65
N ALA A 68 11.19 8.97 -11.98
CA ALA A 68 12.38 8.39 -12.64
C ALA A 68 12.14 6.99 -13.22
N LEU A 69 11.19 6.24 -12.67
CA LEU A 69 10.91 4.85 -13.06
C LEU A 69 9.65 4.71 -13.92
N LEU A 70 8.82 5.75 -14.01
CA LEU A 70 7.67 5.74 -14.89
C LEU A 70 8.11 5.81 -16.35
N PRO A 71 7.46 5.03 -17.25
CA PRO A 71 7.72 5.14 -18.69
C PRO A 71 7.41 6.54 -19.21
N GLU A 72 8.16 6.99 -20.23
CA GLU A 72 7.82 8.22 -20.95
C GLU A 72 6.42 8.10 -21.58
N ASN A 73 5.67 9.19 -21.59
CA ASN A 73 4.31 9.27 -22.14
C ASN A 73 3.30 8.31 -21.48
N THR A 74 3.41 8.09 -20.17
CA THR A 74 2.45 7.32 -19.40
C THR A 74 1.24 8.16 -18.99
N ASP A 75 0.04 7.55 -18.95
CA ASP A 75 -1.21 8.16 -18.46
C ASP A 75 -1.49 7.79 -16.99
N ILE A 76 -0.42 7.64 -16.20
CA ILE A 76 -0.51 7.31 -14.77
C ILE A 76 -0.65 8.61 -13.96
N THR A 77 -1.73 8.72 -13.21
CA THR A 77 -1.92 9.83 -12.25
C THR A 77 -1.14 9.58 -10.98
N VAL A 78 -0.15 10.44 -10.68
CA VAL A 78 0.65 10.39 -9.46
C VAL A 78 0.23 11.51 -8.51
N PHE A 79 -0.04 11.19 -7.23
CA PHE A 79 -0.46 12.20 -6.25
C PHE A 79 0.01 11.88 -4.82
N GLU A 80 -0.05 12.88 -3.95
CA GLU A 80 0.15 12.74 -2.51
C GLU A 80 -1.21 12.58 -1.83
N GLN A 81 -1.34 11.64 -0.91
CA GLN A 81 -2.57 11.39 -0.15
C GLN A 81 -3.07 12.66 0.55
N SER A 82 -2.15 13.42 1.18
CA SER A 82 -2.50 14.67 1.89
C SER A 82 -3.01 15.80 0.99
N LYS A 83 -2.87 15.67 -0.34
CA LYS A 83 -3.40 16.64 -1.31
C LYS A 83 -4.84 16.32 -1.74
N VAL A 84 -5.35 15.15 -1.39
CA VAL A 84 -6.75 14.80 -1.63
C VAL A 84 -7.62 15.41 -0.53
N THR A 85 -8.30 16.49 -0.84
CA THR A 85 -8.99 17.35 0.14
C THR A 85 -10.06 16.65 0.98
N ARG A 86 -10.66 15.58 0.50
CA ARG A 86 -11.77 14.88 1.17
C ARG A 86 -11.43 13.52 1.77
N ILE A 87 -10.17 13.09 1.70
CA ILE A 87 -9.80 11.75 2.16
C ILE A 87 -10.05 11.56 3.66
N ASN A 88 -9.78 12.59 4.47
CA ASN A 88 -10.04 12.55 5.91
C ASN A 88 -11.53 12.58 6.24
N ASP A 89 -12.34 13.32 5.47
CA ASP A 89 -13.81 13.36 5.64
C ASP A 89 -14.39 11.95 5.40
N ILE A 90 -13.96 11.29 4.31
CA ILE A 90 -14.40 9.93 3.99
C ILE A 90 -13.94 8.96 5.08
N THR A 91 -12.70 9.07 5.54
CA THR A 91 -12.19 8.24 6.65
C THR A 91 -13.04 8.38 7.90
N TRP A 92 -13.44 9.61 8.25
CA TRP A 92 -14.34 9.85 9.39
C TRP A 92 -15.72 9.23 9.20
N ILE A 93 -16.31 9.41 8.01
CA ILE A 93 -17.60 8.82 7.66
C ILE A 93 -17.54 7.29 7.73
N LEU A 94 -16.53 6.67 7.16
CA LEU A 94 -16.32 5.21 7.22
C LEU A 94 -16.14 4.72 8.66
N SER A 95 -15.47 5.52 9.51
CA SER A 95 -15.30 5.18 10.94
C SER A 95 -16.64 5.04 11.66
N SER A 96 -17.67 5.81 11.26
CA SER A 96 -18.99 5.77 11.88
C SER A 96 -19.75 4.46 11.62
N VAL A 97 -19.39 3.70 10.60
CA VAL A 97 -20.02 2.43 10.21
C VAL A 97 -19.11 1.22 10.38
N THR A 98 -17.86 1.44 10.81
CA THR A 98 -16.89 0.36 11.01
C THR A 98 -17.02 -0.21 12.42
N PRO A 99 -17.36 -1.50 12.58
CA PRO A 99 -17.46 -2.10 13.92
C PRO A 99 -16.12 -2.17 14.64
N TYR A 100 -16.09 -1.83 15.92
CA TYR A 100 -14.89 -1.94 16.76
C TYR A 100 -14.29 -3.36 16.73
N SER A 101 -15.12 -4.40 16.72
CA SER A 101 -14.68 -5.80 16.62
C SER A 101 -13.95 -6.11 15.31
N LEU A 102 -14.28 -5.41 14.21
CA LEU A 102 -13.54 -5.53 12.95
C LEU A 102 -12.13 -4.97 13.12
N MET A 103 -12.01 -3.77 13.73
CA MET A 103 -10.72 -3.12 13.97
C MET A 103 -9.76 -3.96 14.83
N LEU A 104 -10.27 -4.66 15.85
CA LEU A 104 -9.47 -5.55 16.69
C LEU A 104 -8.90 -6.75 15.94
N ARG A 105 -9.46 -7.12 14.79
CA ARG A 105 -8.97 -8.23 13.95
C ARG A 105 -7.90 -7.80 12.95
N ALA A 106 -7.67 -6.50 12.78
CA ALA A 106 -6.66 -6.00 11.86
C ALA A 106 -5.26 -6.52 12.21
N HIS A 107 -4.56 -7.11 11.25
CA HIS A 107 -3.22 -7.68 11.45
C HIS A 107 -2.25 -6.68 12.04
N SER A 108 -2.26 -5.47 11.54
CA SER A 108 -1.40 -4.39 12.00
C SER A 108 -1.54 -4.06 13.47
N PHE A 109 -2.78 -4.09 13.98
CA PHE A 109 -3.03 -3.88 15.40
C PHE A 109 -2.44 -5.05 16.22
N LYS A 110 -2.66 -6.29 15.78
CA LYS A 110 -2.09 -7.49 16.42
C LYS A 110 -0.56 -7.51 16.36
N ASP A 111 0.02 -7.17 15.22
CA ASP A 111 1.47 -7.09 15.06
C ASP A 111 2.10 -6.03 15.95
N SER A 112 1.45 -4.88 16.10
CA SER A 112 1.91 -3.82 17.00
C SER A 112 1.81 -4.24 18.47
N GLN A 113 0.76 -4.95 18.86
CA GLN A 113 0.62 -5.53 20.19
C GLN A 113 1.74 -6.55 20.48
N ASN A 114 2.00 -7.46 19.52
CA ASN A 114 3.03 -8.49 19.67
C ASN A 114 4.45 -7.92 19.77
N LYS A 115 4.70 -6.77 19.15
CA LYS A 115 6.00 -6.08 19.18
C LYS A 115 6.19 -5.15 20.36
N ASN A 116 5.24 -5.08 21.30
CA ASN A 116 5.23 -4.11 22.43
C ASN A 116 5.51 -2.67 21.95
N SER A 117 5.10 -2.32 20.75
CA SER A 117 5.26 -0.97 20.22
C SER A 117 4.21 -0.04 20.79
N ASP A 118 4.56 1.24 20.97
CA ASP A 118 3.59 2.27 21.34
C ASP A 118 2.48 2.36 20.30
N ILE A 119 1.30 1.83 20.62
CA ILE A 119 0.14 1.86 19.75
C ILE A 119 -0.56 3.18 19.95
N ASN A 120 -0.50 4.04 18.95
CA ASN A 120 -1.26 5.28 18.91
C ASN A 120 -2.57 5.12 18.10
N MET A 121 -3.44 6.11 18.19
CA MET A 121 -4.73 6.07 17.47
C MET A 121 -4.58 6.04 15.95
N ALA A 122 -3.51 6.57 15.37
CA ALA A 122 -3.24 6.47 13.95
C ALA A 122 -2.92 5.02 13.54
N THR A 123 -2.17 4.29 14.36
CA THR A 123 -1.90 2.84 14.17
C THR A 123 -3.19 2.02 14.28
N PHE A 124 -4.11 2.40 15.15
CA PHE A 124 -5.40 1.72 15.29
C PHE A 124 -6.32 2.02 14.10
N ASN A 125 -6.42 3.29 13.68
CA ASN A 125 -7.36 3.75 12.67
C ASN A 125 -6.86 3.62 11.23
N TYR A 126 -5.57 3.34 10.98
CA TYR A 126 -5.05 3.35 9.63
C TYR A 126 -5.77 2.40 8.65
N PRO A 127 -6.36 1.24 9.05
CA PRO A 127 -7.10 0.41 8.11
C PRO A 127 -8.34 1.10 7.52
N ILE A 128 -8.95 2.02 8.27
CA ILE A 128 -10.09 2.80 7.77
C ILE A 128 -9.62 3.85 6.76
N LEU A 129 -8.50 4.53 7.02
CA LEU A 129 -7.88 5.45 6.08
C LEU A 129 -7.47 4.72 4.79
N MET A 130 -6.90 3.53 4.90
CA MET A 130 -6.54 2.70 3.74
C MET A 130 -7.78 2.27 2.94
N ALA A 131 -8.88 1.90 3.63
CA ALA A 131 -10.14 1.64 2.96
C ALA A 131 -10.61 2.88 2.19
N ALA A 132 -10.56 4.07 2.80
CA ALA A 132 -10.89 5.33 2.15
C ALA A 132 -10.03 5.57 0.88
N ASP A 133 -8.71 5.35 0.96
CA ASP A 133 -7.82 5.48 -0.19
C ASP A 133 -8.18 4.56 -1.36
N ILE A 134 -8.70 3.37 -1.08
CA ILE A 134 -9.02 2.39 -2.10
C ILE A 134 -10.40 2.65 -2.70
N ILE A 135 -11.43 2.87 -1.85
CA ILE A 135 -12.82 2.90 -2.32
C ILE A 135 -13.27 4.28 -2.84
N SER A 136 -12.52 5.35 -2.52
CA SER A 136 -12.92 6.72 -2.92
C SER A 136 -12.80 6.99 -4.42
N TYR A 137 -12.01 6.20 -5.15
CA TYR A 137 -11.74 6.42 -6.57
C TYR A 137 -12.41 5.40 -7.49
N ASP A 138 -13.35 4.59 -6.97
CA ASP A 138 -13.98 3.49 -7.71
C ASP A 138 -12.97 2.49 -8.27
N ILE A 139 -11.95 2.18 -7.50
CA ILE A 139 -10.88 1.26 -7.90
C ILE A 139 -11.44 -0.13 -8.13
N ASP A 140 -11.12 -0.71 -9.28
CA ASP A 140 -11.46 -2.09 -9.60
C ASP A 140 -10.47 -3.09 -9.02
N MET A 141 -9.17 -2.73 -9.06
CA MET A 141 -8.10 -3.68 -8.79
C MET A 141 -6.96 -3.02 -8.04
N VAL A 142 -6.45 -3.73 -7.04
CA VAL A 142 -5.24 -3.33 -6.31
C VAL A 142 -4.24 -4.48 -6.39
N PRO A 143 -3.10 -4.32 -7.08
CA PRO A 143 -2.04 -5.31 -7.06
C PRO A 143 -1.42 -5.35 -5.68
N VAL A 144 -1.51 -6.48 -5.02
CA VAL A 144 -1.03 -6.68 -3.65
C VAL A 144 -0.26 -7.98 -3.52
N GLY A 145 0.77 -7.97 -2.68
CA GLY A 145 1.40 -9.21 -2.22
C GLY A 145 0.44 -10.07 -1.40
N LYS A 146 0.74 -11.34 -1.25
CA LYS A 146 -0.09 -12.29 -0.47
C LYS A 146 -0.34 -11.83 0.97
N ASP A 147 0.63 -11.16 1.57
CA ASP A 147 0.57 -10.57 2.92
C ASP A 147 -0.40 -9.39 3.03
N GLN A 148 -0.67 -8.70 1.91
CA GLN A 148 -1.56 -7.53 1.85
C GLN A 148 -3.01 -7.89 1.50
N LYS A 149 -3.31 -9.16 1.17
CA LYS A 149 -4.66 -9.61 0.81
C LYS A 149 -5.69 -9.25 1.89
N GLN A 150 -5.33 -9.46 3.14
CA GLN A 150 -6.23 -9.17 4.26
C GLN A 150 -6.56 -7.68 4.38
N HIS A 151 -5.64 -6.79 4.04
CA HIS A 151 -5.90 -5.35 4.05
C HIS A 151 -6.98 -4.97 3.04
N LEU A 152 -6.99 -5.62 1.89
CA LEU A 152 -8.01 -5.37 0.87
C LEU A 152 -9.36 -6.00 1.24
N GLU A 153 -9.37 -7.19 1.86
CA GLU A 153 -10.58 -7.77 2.43
C GLU A 153 -11.20 -6.84 3.49
N PHE A 154 -10.35 -6.19 4.28
CA PHE A 154 -10.78 -5.22 5.27
C PHE A 154 -11.45 -3.99 4.64
N ALA A 155 -10.90 -3.46 3.55
CA ALA A 155 -11.51 -2.36 2.80
C ALA A 155 -12.86 -2.77 2.19
N ARG A 156 -12.98 -4.02 1.73
CA ARG A 156 -14.25 -4.59 1.23
C ARG A 156 -15.30 -4.68 2.34
N ASP A 157 -14.92 -5.20 3.50
CA ASP A 157 -15.83 -5.30 4.67
C ASP A 157 -16.36 -3.92 5.08
N ILE A 158 -15.50 -2.89 5.09
CA ILE A 158 -15.90 -1.52 5.41
C ILE A 158 -16.85 -0.94 4.36
N ALA A 159 -16.54 -1.12 3.07
CA ALA A 159 -17.40 -0.67 1.97
C ALA A 159 -18.78 -1.36 2.01
N GLU A 160 -18.80 -2.67 2.26
CA GLU A 160 -20.03 -3.45 2.38
C GLU A 160 -20.87 -2.99 3.59
N ASN A 161 -20.24 -2.76 4.76
CA ASN A 161 -20.93 -2.24 5.94
C ASN A 161 -21.53 -0.88 5.70
N PHE A 162 -20.82 0.00 4.98
CA PHE A 162 -21.34 1.30 4.58
C PHE A 162 -22.58 1.13 3.69
N ASN A 163 -22.46 0.38 2.59
CA ASN A 163 -23.56 0.17 1.65
C ASN A 163 -24.79 -0.43 2.34
N LYS A 164 -24.59 -1.39 3.25
CA LYS A 164 -25.68 -2.00 4.05
C LYS A 164 -26.34 -0.99 5.00
N THR A 165 -25.53 -0.18 5.69
CA THR A 165 -26.04 0.80 6.67
C THR A 165 -26.91 1.85 6.00
N TYR A 166 -26.46 2.35 4.85
CA TYR A 166 -27.20 3.38 4.10
C TYR A 166 -28.18 2.80 3.07
N LYS A 167 -28.27 1.45 2.94
CA LYS A 167 -29.15 0.74 2.00
C LYS A 167 -28.98 1.22 0.55
N GLN A 168 -27.77 1.53 0.17
CA GLN A 168 -27.41 2.03 -1.14
C GLN A 168 -26.01 1.54 -1.53
N GLU A 169 -25.83 1.10 -2.77
CA GLU A 169 -24.51 0.76 -3.32
C GLU A 169 -23.76 2.02 -3.71
N VAL A 170 -23.12 2.67 -2.73
CA VAL A 170 -22.32 3.89 -2.92
C VAL A 170 -20.90 3.52 -3.29
N PHE A 171 -20.30 2.57 -2.56
CA PHE A 171 -18.92 2.15 -2.79
C PHE A 171 -18.85 0.82 -3.52
N LYS A 172 -18.02 0.79 -4.53
CA LYS A 172 -17.65 -0.42 -5.24
C LYS A 172 -16.72 -1.27 -4.39
N LEU A 173 -16.86 -2.59 -4.47
CA LEU A 173 -15.98 -3.53 -3.77
C LEU A 173 -14.78 -3.87 -4.64
N PRO A 174 -13.55 -3.40 -4.32
CA PRO A 174 -12.37 -3.65 -5.13
C PRO A 174 -11.97 -5.13 -5.10
N GLU A 175 -11.40 -5.63 -6.20
CA GLU A 175 -10.91 -7.00 -6.29
C GLU A 175 -9.41 -7.07 -6.00
N PRO A 176 -8.96 -8.02 -5.15
CA PRO A 176 -7.54 -8.27 -4.95
C PRO A 176 -6.94 -8.91 -6.20
N MET A 177 -5.89 -8.29 -6.75
CA MET A 177 -5.02 -8.96 -7.68
C MET A 177 -3.78 -9.47 -6.96
N ILE A 178 -3.75 -10.77 -6.73
CA ILE A 178 -2.58 -11.43 -6.17
C ILE A 178 -1.70 -11.82 -7.36
N SER A 179 -0.53 -11.20 -7.47
CA SER A 179 0.47 -11.66 -8.43
C SER A 179 0.98 -13.03 -7.96
N GLU A 180 0.79 -14.06 -8.77
CA GLU A 180 1.33 -15.40 -8.49
C GLU A 180 2.88 -15.40 -8.57
N GLU A 181 3.46 -14.42 -9.23
CA GLU A 181 4.91 -14.28 -9.43
C GLU A 181 5.65 -13.53 -8.31
N VAL A 182 4.99 -13.10 -7.25
CA VAL A 182 5.70 -12.51 -6.11
C VAL A 182 6.48 -13.60 -5.38
N MET A 183 7.63 -13.94 -5.93
CA MET A 183 8.64 -14.69 -5.19
C MET A 183 9.03 -13.87 -3.97
N THR A 184 9.04 -14.50 -2.81
CA THR A 184 9.71 -13.96 -1.62
C THR A 184 11.17 -13.76 -2.00
N ILE A 185 11.57 -12.51 -2.29
CA ILE A 185 12.95 -12.20 -2.62
C ILE A 185 13.73 -12.32 -1.31
N PRO A 186 14.68 -13.28 -1.20
CA PRO A 186 15.53 -13.37 -0.02
C PRO A 186 16.22 -12.04 0.19
N GLY A 187 16.29 -11.56 1.44
CA GLY A 187 16.99 -10.31 1.73
C GLY A 187 18.39 -10.30 1.15
N PHE A 188 18.93 -9.11 0.86
CA PHE A 188 20.21 -8.87 0.19
C PHE A 188 21.38 -9.71 0.74
N PHE A 189 21.35 -10.06 2.02
CA PHE A 189 22.33 -10.94 2.66
C PHE A 189 22.30 -12.38 2.11
N TYR A 190 21.14 -12.91 1.78
CA TYR A 190 20.99 -14.25 1.19
C TYR A 190 21.49 -14.28 -0.25
N VAL A 191 21.27 -13.20 -1.01
CA VAL A 191 21.76 -13.09 -2.40
C VAL A 191 23.30 -13.03 -2.41
N ILE A 192 23.90 -12.28 -1.48
CA ILE A 192 25.37 -12.24 -1.33
C ILE A 192 25.93 -13.61 -0.92
N LEU A 193 25.32 -14.29 0.05
CA LEU A 193 25.73 -15.63 0.46
C LEU A 193 25.61 -16.65 -0.68
N LEU A 194 24.54 -16.58 -1.46
CA LEU A 194 24.36 -17.43 -2.65
C LEU A 194 25.45 -17.14 -3.70
N PHE A 195 25.76 -15.85 -3.96
CA PHE A 195 26.82 -15.44 -4.89
C PHE A 195 28.20 -15.88 -4.42
N LEU A 196 28.50 -15.74 -3.12
CA LEU A 196 29.75 -16.18 -2.53
C LEU A 196 29.88 -17.72 -2.53
N SER A 197 28.79 -18.45 -2.32
CA SER A 197 28.75 -19.92 -2.43
C SER A 197 29.00 -20.37 -3.86
N ILE A 198 28.40 -19.73 -4.85
CA ILE A 198 28.63 -20.03 -6.28
C ILE A 198 30.06 -19.71 -6.69
N MET A 199 30.60 -18.55 -6.28
CA MET A 199 32.00 -18.18 -6.54
C MET A 199 32.98 -19.15 -5.88
N SER A 200 32.69 -19.65 -4.67
CA SER A 200 33.50 -20.66 -3.98
C SER A 200 33.55 -22.00 -4.73
N ILE A 201 32.55 -22.35 -5.51
CA ILE A 201 32.53 -23.55 -6.35
C ILE A 201 33.42 -23.35 -7.57
N PHE A 202 33.44 -22.15 -8.16
CA PHE A 202 34.27 -21.83 -9.31
C PHE A 202 35.78 -21.63 -8.97
N TYR A 203 36.09 -21.32 -7.71
CA TYR A 203 37.49 -21.18 -7.25
C TYR A 203 38.14 -22.50 -6.79
N LYS A 204 37.42 -23.62 -6.81
CA LYS A 204 37.90 -24.95 -6.43
C LYS A 204 38.34 -25.82 -7.62
N TYR A 205 38.33 -25.27 -8.81
CA TYR A 205 38.86 -25.86 -10.04
C TYR A 205 39.76 -24.83 -10.72
#